data_3ef3273175a59370f3a4f320d03b1a28
#
_entry.id   3ef3273175a59370f3a4f320d03b1a28
#
_cell.length_a   1.000
_cell.length_b   1.000
_cell.length_c   1.000
_cell.angle_alpha   90.00
_cell.angle_beta   90.00
_cell.angle_gamma   90.00
#
_symmetry.space_group_name_H-M   'P 1'
#
loop_
_entity.id
_entity.type
_entity.pdbx_description
1 polymer ?
#
loop_
_entity_poly.entity_id
_entity_poly.type
_entity_poly.pdbx_seq_one_letter_code
_entity_poly.pdbx_strand_id
1 'polypeptide(L)'
;LPEIINWAINLKNDNEMSDGFKPLEGMTIGSIYEKPSTRTRVSFEVGVNKLGGQPLTLLSNDIQLGKSESVSDTAAVLSRYLDGITYRCFKHSDVKLLAENASVPVINALSDMHHPCQAAADLMAITENKNDLNGHISWVGDGNNVLHDLLLAGVILGHDVKYATPEGMEPNQEVVDRAIEIGKETGAKIIATNDPVEAVSDAGVIYTDIFVSMG
;
A
#
# COMPACT_ATOMS: atom_id res chain seq x y z
N LEU A 1 -6.87 -0.47 10.11
CA LEU A 1 -5.67 -1.18 9.64
C LEU A 1 -5.31 -2.37 10.54
N PRO A 2 -5.28 -2.26 11.88
CA PRO A 2 -4.99 -3.41 12.77
C PRO A 2 -5.89 -4.61 12.49
N GLU A 3 -7.18 -4.39 12.33
CA GLU A 3 -8.15 -5.46 12.03
C GLU A 3 -7.85 -6.17 10.71
N ILE A 4 -7.48 -5.41 9.67
CA ILE A 4 -7.13 -5.97 8.35
C ILE A 4 -5.89 -6.86 8.47
N ILE A 5 -4.86 -6.40 9.18
CA ILE A 5 -3.62 -7.16 9.38
C ILE A 5 -3.89 -8.43 10.18
N ASN A 6 -4.62 -8.34 11.29
CA ASN A 6 -4.98 -9.50 12.10
C ASN A 6 -5.82 -10.51 11.31
N TRP A 7 -6.76 -10.01 10.51
CA TRP A 7 -7.57 -10.86 9.66
C TRP A 7 -6.71 -11.58 8.59
N ALA A 8 -5.77 -10.85 7.95
CA ALA A 8 -4.85 -11.42 6.97
C ALA A 8 -3.93 -12.49 7.59
N ILE A 9 -3.41 -12.25 8.82
CA ILE A 9 -2.60 -13.23 9.57
C ILE A 9 -3.44 -14.49 9.87
N ASN A 10 -4.66 -14.32 10.35
CA ASN A 10 -5.57 -15.44 10.62
C ASN A 10 -5.84 -16.24 9.35
N LEU A 11 -6.17 -15.58 8.25
CA LEU A 11 -6.39 -16.24 6.96
C LEU A 11 -5.15 -17.01 6.47
N LYS A 12 -3.94 -16.47 6.69
CA LYS A 12 -2.70 -17.14 6.30
C LYS A 12 -2.42 -18.38 7.13
N ASN A 13 -2.75 -18.34 8.44
CA ASN A 13 -2.46 -19.40 9.38
C ASN A 13 -3.58 -20.45 9.48
N ASP A 14 -4.78 -20.12 9.01
CA ASP A 14 -5.94 -21.00 9.09
C ASP A 14 -6.01 -21.88 7.84
N ASN A 15 -5.90 -23.20 8.04
CA ASN A 15 -6.07 -24.17 6.97
C ASN A 15 -7.54 -24.23 6.45
N GLU A 16 -8.49 -23.61 7.16
CA GLU A 16 -9.90 -23.52 6.74
C GLU A 16 -10.08 -22.62 5.49
N MET A 17 -9.13 -21.72 5.18
CA MET A 17 -9.13 -21.05 3.88
C MET A 17 -8.99 -22.03 2.69
N SER A 18 -8.53 -23.25 2.94
CA SER A 18 -8.40 -24.25 1.88
C SER A 18 -9.73 -24.81 1.39
N ASP A 19 -10.78 -24.79 2.20
CA ASP A 19 -11.99 -25.63 1.95
C ASP A 19 -13.33 -24.89 1.87
N GLY A 20 -13.36 -23.58 1.51
CA GLY A 20 -14.67 -22.97 1.26
C GLY A 20 -14.82 -21.48 1.54
N PHE A 21 -13.81 -20.81 2.07
CA PHE A 21 -13.87 -19.36 2.26
C PHE A 21 -13.67 -18.63 0.91
N LYS A 22 -14.76 -18.22 0.28
CA LYS A 22 -14.80 -17.57 -1.03
C LYS A 22 -15.56 -16.24 -0.97
N PRO A 23 -15.05 -15.24 -0.23
CA PRO A 23 -15.77 -13.98 -0.05
C PRO A 23 -15.95 -13.17 -1.34
N LEU A 24 -15.23 -13.51 -2.41
CA LEU A 24 -15.33 -12.86 -3.72
C LEU A 24 -16.06 -13.76 -4.74
N GLU A 25 -16.78 -14.80 -4.30
CA GLU A 25 -17.50 -15.68 -5.21
C GLU A 25 -18.53 -14.90 -6.04
N GLY A 26 -18.47 -15.05 -7.35
CA GLY A 26 -19.33 -14.34 -8.30
C GLY A 26 -18.89 -12.91 -8.62
N MET A 27 -17.85 -12.39 -7.95
CA MET A 27 -17.32 -11.04 -8.18
C MET A 27 -16.20 -11.04 -9.19
N THR A 28 -16.11 -9.95 -9.96
CA THR A 28 -15.02 -9.66 -10.89
C THR A 28 -14.25 -8.44 -10.41
N ILE A 29 -12.95 -8.60 -10.16
CA ILE A 29 -12.06 -7.53 -9.71
C ILE A 29 -11.13 -7.13 -10.86
N GLY A 30 -11.28 -5.89 -11.31
CA GLY A 30 -10.42 -5.30 -12.35
C GLY A 30 -9.14 -4.73 -11.76
N SER A 31 -8.01 -5.07 -12.36
CA SER A 31 -6.70 -4.54 -11.94
C SER A 31 -6.06 -3.77 -13.09
N ILE A 32 -5.99 -2.44 -12.95
CA ILE A 32 -5.42 -1.53 -13.94
C ILE A 32 -3.94 -1.28 -13.64
N TYR A 33 -3.08 -1.42 -14.65
CA TYR A 33 -1.64 -1.21 -14.53
C TYR A 33 -1.12 -0.25 -15.60
N GLU A 34 -0.66 0.94 -15.17
CA GLU A 34 0.08 1.87 -16.02
C GLU A 34 1.59 1.61 -16.02
N LYS A 35 2.10 1.08 -14.92
CA LYS A 35 3.52 0.70 -14.77
C LYS A 35 3.66 -0.83 -14.79
N PRO A 36 4.73 -1.37 -15.40
CA PRO A 36 5.05 -2.80 -15.29
C PRO A 36 5.14 -3.24 -13.82
N SER A 37 4.57 -4.38 -13.53
CA SER A 37 4.59 -4.93 -12.18
C SER A 37 4.46 -6.45 -12.21
N THR A 38 5.43 -7.15 -11.69
CA THR A 38 5.37 -8.62 -11.57
C THR A 38 4.69 -9.00 -10.27
N ARG A 39 5.24 -8.56 -9.13
CA ARG A 39 4.75 -8.97 -7.80
C ARG A 39 3.33 -8.51 -7.52
N THR A 40 3.03 -7.23 -7.73
CA THR A 40 1.69 -6.67 -7.50
C THR A 40 0.64 -7.35 -8.38
N ARG A 41 0.96 -7.54 -9.68
CA ARG A 41 0.05 -8.21 -10.61
C ARG A 41 -0.25 -9.64 -10.18
N VAL A 42 0.78 -10.44 -9.96
CA VAL A 42 0.63 -11.84 -9.56
C VAL A 42 -0.11 -11.98 -8.23
N SER A 43 0.19 -11.11 -7.24
CA SER A 43 -0.47 -11.18 -5.93
C SER A 43 -1.97 -10.87 -6.02
N PHE A 44 -2.38 -9.85 -6.79
CA PHE A 44 -3.81 -9.58 -6.99
C PHE A 44 -4.50 -10.66 -7.81
N GLU A 45 -3.93 -11.11 -8.93
CA GLU A 45 -4.52 -12.17 -9.75
C GLU A 45 -4.72 -13.47 -8.95
N VAL A 46 -3.69 -13.92 -8.25
CA VAL A 46 -3.74 -15.14 -7.44
C VAL A 46 -4.63 -14.95 -6.21
N GLY A 47 -4.53 -13.80 -5.54
CA GLY A 47 -5.32 -13.50 -4.34
C GLY A 47 -6.83 -13.49 -4.64
N VAL A 48 -7.26 -12.76 -5.67
CA VAL A 48 -8.66 -12.70 -6.09
C VAL A 48 -9.18 -14.09 -6.46
N ASN A 49 -8.40 -14.84 -7.23
CA ASN A 49 -8.78 -16.20 -7.61
C ASN A 49 -8.93 -17.13 -6.40
N LYS A 50 -7.96 -17.11 -5.47
CA LYS A 50 -8.03 -17.92 -4.24
C LYS A 50 -9.22 -17.56 -3.35
N LEU A 51 -9.64 -16.30 -3.35
CA LEU A 51 -10.81 -15.82 -2.62
C LEU A 51 -12.13 -16.09 -3.37
N GLY A 52 -12.09 -16.82 -4.49
CA GLY A 52 -13.27 -17.24 -5.26
C GLY A 52 -13.72 -16.24 -6.33
N GLY A 53 -13.05 -15.09 -6.47
CA GLY A 53 -13.38 -14.09 -7.47
C GLY A 53 -12.69 -14.34 -8.82
N GLN A 54 -13.09 -13.56 -9.81
CA GLN A 54 -12.48 -13.54 -11.13
C GLN A 54 -11.57 -12.32 -11.27
N PRO A 55 -10.24 -12.49 -11.38
CA PRO A 55 -9.34 -11.37 -11.68
C PRO A 55 -9.40 -11.00 -13.15
N LEU A 56 -9.47 -9.70 -13.45
CA LEU A 56 -9.38 -9.13 -14.79
C LEU A 56 -8.23 -8.13 -14.85
N THR A 57 -7.16 -8.48 -15.57
CA THR A 57 -6.02 -7.56 -15.73
C THR A 57 -6.23 -6.66 -16.94
N LEU A 58 -6.06 -5.35 -16.71
CA LEU A 58 -6.19 -4.28 -17.68
C LEU A 58 -4.86 -3.53 -17.78
N LEU A 59 -4.11 -3.74 -18.85
CA LEU A 59 -2.87 -3.01 -19.09
C LEU A 59 -3.19 -1.68 -19.81
N SER A 60 -2.50 -0.60 -19.45
CA SER A 60 -2.72 0.72 -20.06
C SER A 60 -2.56 0.73 -21.58
N ASN A 61 -1.73 -0.18 -22.13
CA ASN A 61 -1.57 -0.31 -23.58
C ASN A 61 -2.79 -0.92 -24.27
N ASP A 62 -3.61 -1.67 -23.55
CA ASP A 62 -4.74 -2.43 -24.09
C ASP A 62 -6.09 -1.70 -23.88
N ILE A 63 -6.09 -0.62 -23.08
CA ILE A 63 -7.27 0.18 -22.77
C ILE A 63 -7.11 1.63 -23.24
N GLN A 64 -8.20 2.38 -23.23
CA GLN A 64 -8.24 3.76 -23.73
C GLN A 64 -7.95 4.82 -22.64
N LEU A 65 -7.72 4.39 -21.40
CA LEU A 65 -7.46 5.25 -20.26
C LEU A 65 -6.31 6.25 -20.53
N GLY A 66 -6.59 7.53 -20.34
CA GLY A 66 -5.62 8.61 -20.54
C GLY A 66 -5.25 8.88 -22.02
N LYS A 67 -5.88 8.20 -22.98
CA LYS A 67 -5.70 8.41 -24.43
C LYS A 67 -6.94 9.11 -25.02
N SER A 68 -7.97 8.35 -25.34
CA SER A 68 -9.24 8.84 -25.89
C SER A 68 -10.37 8.83 -24.85
N GLU A 69 -10.13 8.28 -23.66
CA GLU A 69 -11.09 8.18 -22.57
C GLU A 69 -10.50 8.79 -21.29
N SER A 70 -11.30 9.62 -20.62
CA SER A 70 -10.88 10.22 -19.35
C SER A 70 -10.88 9.19 -18.21
N VAL A 71 -10.13 9.47 -17.13
CA VAL A 71 -10.14 8.63 -15.91
C VAL A 71 -11.56 8.52 -15.35
N SER A 72 -12.33 9.62 -15.37
CA SER A 72 -13.71 9.65 -14.86
C SER A 72 -14.65 8.79 -15.69
N ASP A 73 -14.54 8.83 -17.03
CA ASP A 73 -15.37 8.01 -17.91
C ASP A 73 -15.02 6.52 -17.76
N THR A 74 -13.71 6.21 -17.72
CA THR A 74 -13.24 4.84 -17.47
C THR A 74 -13.78 4.31 -16.14
N ALA A 75 -13.76 5.12 -15.06
CA ALA A 75 -14.31 4.74 -13.77
C ALA A 75 -15.81 4.41 -13.84
N ALA A 76 -16.59 5.30 -14.50
CA ALA A 76 -18.03 5.13 -14.65
C ALA A 76 -18.38 3.90 -15.48
N VAL A 77 -17.66 3.65 -16.57
CA VAL A 77 -17.87 2.48 -17.45
C VAL A 77 -17.48 1.19 -16.73
N LEU A 78 -16.28 1.11 -16.17
CA LEU A 78 -15.80 -0.09 -15.50
C LEU A 78 -16.65 -0.49 -14.28
N SER A 79 -17.20 0.50 -13.57
CA SER A 79 -18.12 0.25 -12.45
C SER A 79 -19.42 -0.45 -12.84
N ARG A 80 -19.74 -0.55 -14.15
CA ARG A 80 -20.90 -1.31 -14.65
C ARG A 80 -20.61 -2.79 -14.86
N TYR A 81 -19.34 -3.16 -14.89
CA TYR A 81 -18.88 -4.53 -15.18
C TYR A 81 -18.17 -5.19 -14.01
N LEU A 82 -17.56 -4.39 -13.13
CA LEU A 82 -16.67 -4.85 -12.07
C LEU A 82 -17.30 -4.62 -10.69
N ASP A 83 -16.93 -5.45 -9.74
CA ASP A 83 -17.33 -5.33 -8.33
C ASP A 83 -16.26 -4.61 -7.48
N GLY A 84 -15.07 -4.43 -8.02
CA GLY A 84 -13.98 -3.67 -7.42
C GLY A 84 -12.87 -3.40 -8.40
N ILE A 85 -12.09 -2.36 -8.15
CA ILE A 85 -10.98 -1.96 -9.01
C ILE A 85 -9.71 -1.80 -8.17
N THR A 86 -8.59 -2.36 -8.63
CA THR A 86 -7.26 -2.01 -8.13
C THR A 86 -6.54 -1.19 -9.19
N TYR A 87 -5.87 -0.12 -8.79
CA TYR A 87 -5.22 0.77 -9.75
C TYR A 87 -3.77 1.06 -9.35
N ARG A 88 -2.85 0.69 -10.22
CA ARG A 88 -1.43 1.03 -10.14
C ARG A 88 -1.12 2.09 -11.20
N CYS A 89 -0.99 3.33 -10.77
CA CYS A 89 -0.90 4.52 -11.64
C CYS A 89 0.43 5.25 -11.51
N PHE A 90 0.65 6.20 -12.41
CA PHE A 90 1.76 7.14 -12.30
C PHE A 90 1.47 8.25 -11.29
N LYS A 91 0.27 8.83 -11.31
CA LYS A 91 -0.11 9.98 -10.49
C LYS A 91 -1.14 9.59 -9.44
N HIS A 92 -0.93 10.02 -8.21
CA HIS A 92 -1.90 9.82 -7.13
C HIS A 92 -3.24 10.52 -7.40
N SER A 93 -3.20 11.66 -8.10
CA SER A 93 -4.41 12.36 -8.57
C SER A 93 -5.34 11.47 -9.39
N ASP A 94 -4.78 10.55 -10.19
CA ASP A 94 -5.56 9.71 -11.09
C ASP A 94 -6.30 8.60 -10.34
N VAL A 95 -5.67 7.98 -9.33
CA VAL A 95 -6.38 7.00 -8.48
C VAL A 95 -7.45 7.68 -7.62
N LYS A 96 -7.21 8.91 -7.15
CA LYS A 96 -8.24 9.70 -6.46
C LYS A 96 -9.42 9.99 -7.38
N LEU A 97 -9.15 10.52 -8.57
CA LEU A 97 -10.18 10.84 -9.55
C LEU A 97 -10.98 9.59 -9.96
N LEU A 98 -10.30 8.45 -10.15
CA LEU A 98 -10.97 7.17 -10.42
C LEU A 98 -11.88 6.76 -9.27
N ALA A 99 -11.41 6.86 -8.02
CA ALA A 99 -12.20 6.52 -6.84
C ALA A 99 -13.42 7.43 -6.63
N GLU A 100 -13.28 8.72 -6.93
CA GLU A 100 -14.38 9.70 -6.84
C GLU A 100 -15.51 9.47 -7.86
N ASN A 101 -15.19 8.84 -9.00
CA ASN A 101 -16.14 8.61 -10.10
C ASN A 101 -16.57 7.13 -10.22
N ALA A 102 -15.93 6.21 -9.51
CA ALA A 102 -16.35 4.81 -9.46
C ALA A 102 -17.52 4.62 -8.48
N SER A 103 -18.45 3.73 -8.82
CA SER A 103 -19.50 3.27 -7.91
C SER A 103 -19.15 1.98 -7.18
N VAL A 104 -17.95 1.47 -7.38
CA VAL A 104 -17.39 0.28 -6.74
C VAL A 104 -16.12 0.65 -5.96
N PRO A 105 -15.69 -0.15 -4.98
CA PRO A 105 -14.45 0.11 -4.24
C PRO A 105 -13.23 0.20 -5.15
N VAL A 106 -12.36 1.19 -4.86
CA VAL A 106 -11.08 1.37 -5.55
C VAL A 106 -9.94 1.23 -4.56
N ILE A 107 -8.99 0.36 -4.87
CA ILE A 107 -7.80 0.11 -4.07
C ILE A 107 -6.58 0.69 -4.79
N ASN A 108 -5.84 1.57 -4.10
CA ASN A 108 -4.55 2.04 -4.60
C ASN A 108 -3.52 0.90 -4.52
N ALA A 109 -3.16 0.32 -5.66
CA ALA A 109 -2.15 -0.71 -5.77
C ALA A 109 -0.71 -0.15 -5.82
N LEU A 110 -0.54 1.09 -6.15
CA LEU A 110 0.62 1.99 -6.04
C LEU A 110 0.36 3.28 -6.83
N SER A 111 0.79 4.40 -6.29
CA SER A 111 0.93 5.68 -6.99
C SER A 111 2.33 6.28 -6.74
N ASP A 112 2.62 7.46 -7.28
CA ASP A 112 3.83 8.22 -6.95
C ASP A 112 3.91 8.61 -5.45
N MET A 113 2.77 8.87 -4.82
CA MET A 113 2.67 9.32 -3.42
C MET A 113 2.51 8.19 -2.40
N HIS A 114 1.88 7.07 -2.77
CA HIS A 114 1.43 6.06 -1.83
C HIS A 114 1.58 4.62 -2.34
N HIS A 115 1.92 3.70 -1.43
CA HIS A 115 1.94 2.25 -1.67
C HIS A 115 1.31 1.48 -0.48
N PRO A 116 -0.01 1.66 -0.22
CA PRO A 116 -0.65 1.15 1.00
C PRO A 116 -0.62 -0.37 1.12
N CYS A 117 -0.68 -1.08 -0.01
CA CYS A 117 -0.60 -2.55 -0.01
C CYS A 117 0.77 -3.05 0.45
N GLN A 118 1.85 -2.32 0.13
CA GLN A 118 3.20 -2.64 0.60
C GLN A 118 3.30 -2.43 2.12
N ALA A 119 2.91 -1.26 2.60
CA ALA A 119 2.94 -0.95 4.03
C ALA A 119 2.12 -1.95 4.87
N ALA A 120 0.93 -2.36 4.38
CA ALA A 120 0.13 -3.38 5.04
C ALA A 120 0.84 -4.74 5.10
N ALA A 121 1.52 -5.15 4.02
CA ALA A 121 2.27 -6.40 3.96
C ALA A 121 3.51 -6.36 4.86
N ASP A 122 4.22 -5.24 4.92
CA ASP A 122 5.39 -5.05 5.76
C ASP A 122 5.03 -5.10 7.25
N LEU A 123 3.97 -4.39 7.64
CA LEU A 123 3.49 -4.40 9.02
C LEU A 123 2.91 -5.75 9.42
N MET A 124 2.28 -6.48 8.49
CA MET A 124 1.91 -7.87 8.71
C MET A 124 3.14 -8.73 9.00
N ALA A 125 4.20 -8.62 8.19
CA ALA A 125 5.44 -9.35 8.38
C ALA A 125 6.14 -8.99 9.70
N ILE A 126 6.13 -7.72 10.09
CA ILE A 126 6.64 -7.27 11.39
C ILE A 126 5.82 -7.90 12.52
N THR A 127 4.50 -7.86 12.45
CA THR A 127 3.60 -8.43 13.46
C THR A 127 3.80 -9.94 13.61
N GLU A 128 3.96 -10.67 12.51
CA GLU A 128 4.19 -12.12 12.52
C GLU A 128 5.54 -12.52 13.14
N ASN A 129 6.57 -11.69 12.98
CA ASN A 129 7.93 -12.01 13.40
C ASN A 129 8.32 -11.36 14.73
N LYS A 130 7.58 -10.35 15.18
CA LYS A 130 7.88 -9.56 16.38
C LYS A 130 6.60 -9.34 17.18
N ASN A 131 6.28 -10.27 18.09
CA ASN A 131 5.12 -10.11 18.99
C ASN A 131 5.20 -8.83 19.84
N ASP A 132 6.45 -8.42 20.19
CA ASP A 132 6.73 -7.12 20.81
C ASP A 132 7.88 -6.46 20.05
N LEU A 133 7.59 -5.39 19.34
CA LEU A 133 8.62 -4.58 18.70
C LEU A 133 9.37 -3.80 19.78
N ASN A 134 10.49 -4.36 20.26
CA ASN A 134 11.41 -3.62 21.13
C ASN A 134 12.17 -2.60 20.30
N GLY A 135 11.88 -1.30 20.50
CA GLY A 135 12.46 -0.21 19.75
C GLY A 135 11.48 0.35 18.70
N HIS A 136 12.02 0.95 17.69
CA HIS A 136 11.27 1.62 16.62
C HIS A 136 11.44 0.91 15.27
N ILE A 137 10.60 1.24 14.30
CA ILE A 137 10.82 0.90 12.89
C ILE A 137 11.77 1.96 12.32
N SER A 138 12.92 1.54 11.83
CA SER A 138 13.90 2.42 11.18
C SER A 138 13.80 2.32 9.67
N TRP A 139 13.79 3.47 8.99
CA TRP A 139 13.94 3.57 7.55
C TRP A 139 15.27 4.23 7.19
N VAL A 140 15.95 3.67 6.18
CA VAL A 140 17.15 4.28 5.58
C VAL A 140 17.01 4.24 4.06
N GLY A 141 16.90 5.40 3.42
CA GLY A 141 16.70 5.52 1.98
C GLY A 141 16.13 6.88 1.59
N ASP A 142 15.65 7.03 0.36
CA ASP A 142 14.94 8.23 -0.08
C ASP A 142 13.52 8.32 0.51
N GLY A 143 12.97 9.55 0.53
CA GLY A 143 11.63 9.84 1.03
C GLY A 143 10.54 9.51 0.03
N ASN A 144 10.44 8.26 -0.38
CA ASN A 144 9.53 7.80 -1.43
C ASN A 144 8.14 7.39 -0.91
N ASN A 145 7.29 6.93 -1.83
CA ASN A 145 5.92 6.48 -1.55
C ASN A 145 5.85 5.30 -0.57
N VAL A 146 6.88 4.47 -0.46
CA VAL A 146 6.94 3.36 0.51
C VAL A 146 7.15 3.92 1.92
N LEU A 147 8.10 4.87 2.08
CA LEU A 147 8.29 5.56 3.36
C LEU A 147 7.01 6.30 3.78
N HIS A 148 6.34 7.00 2.85
CA HIS A 148 5.10 7.72 3.16
C HIS A 148 4.08 6.82 3.87
N ASP A 149 3.80 5.65 3.32
CA ASP A 149 2.81 4.76 3.91
C ASP A 149 3.36 3.97 5.11
N LEU A 150 4.66 3.75 5.19
CA LEU A 150 5.28 3.21 6.40
C LEU A 150 5.12 4.17 7.60
N LEU A 151 5.31 5.49 7.39
CA LEU A 151 5.09 6.51 8.41
C LEU A 151 3.64 6.48 8.90
N LEU A 152 2.67 6.56 7.97
CA LEU A 152 1.24 6.57 8.30
C LEU A 152 0.80 5.27 8.99
N ALA A 153 1.13 4.15 8.39
CA ALA A 153 0.67 2.85 8.87
C ALA A 153 1.38 2.43 10.17
N GLY A 154 2.67 2.78 10.34
CA GLY A 154 3.42 2.54 11.57
C GLY A 154 2.78 3.24 12.76
N VAL A 155 2.49 4.55 12.64
CA VAL A 155 1.86 5.29 13.75
C VAL A 155 0.40 4.87 14.01
N ILE A 156 -0.34 4.43 12.99
CA ILE A 156 -1.69 3.85 13.18
C ILE A 156 -1.63 2.59 14.06
N LEU A 157 -0.56 1.80 13.94
CA LEU A 157 -0.32 0.62 14.79
C LEU A 157 0.34 0.95 16.13
N GLY A 158 0.65 2.22 16.40
CA GLY A 158 1.29 2.64 17.64
C GLY A 158 2.80 2.43 17.66
N HIS A 159 3.44 2.20 16.51
CA HIS A 159 4.89 2.05 16.41
C HIS A 159 5.58 3.38 16.16
N ASP A 160 6.63 3.66 16.91
CA ASP A 160 7.55 4.76 16.59
C ASP A 160 8.25 4.45 15.26
N VAL A 161 8.37 5.48 14.40
CA VAL A 161 9.10 5.37 13.13
C VAL A 161 10.20 6.43 13.10
N LYS A 162 11.44 5.98 12.93
CA LYS A 162 12.61 6.85 12.75
C LYS A 162 13.16 6.66 11.36
N TYR A 163 13.39 7.76 10.64
CA TYR A 163 13.87 7.67 9.28
C TYR A 163 15.09 8.55 9.03
N ALA A 164 16.01 8.04 8.21
CA ALA A 164 17.12 8.78 7.65
C ALA A 164 16.99 8.88 6.14
N THR A 165 16.91 10.10 5.65
CA THR A 165 16.90 10.39 4.21
C THR A 165 18.09 11.31 3.86
N PRO A 166 18.69 11.17 2.65
CA PRO A 166 19.66 12.13 2.18
C PRO A 166 19.04 13.53 2.06
N GLU A 167 19.86 14.56 2.20
CA GLU A 167 19.46 15.95 1.98
C GLU A 167 18.91 16.14 0.56
N GLY A 168 17.72 16.74 0.44
CA GLY A 168 16.97 16.94 -0.81
C GLY A 168 16.18 15.73 -1.27
N MET A 169 16.13 14.66 -0.48
CA MET A 169 15.33 13.46 -0.71
C MET A 169 14.36 13.16 0.45
N GLU A 170 13.92 14.21 1.12
CA GLU A 170 12.99 14.10 2.24
C GLU A 170 11.59 13.61 1.78
N PRO A 171 10.83 12.93 2.64
CA PRO A 171 9.45 12.56 2.35
C PRO A 171 8.57 13.81 2.20
N ASN A 172 7.42 13.66 1.56
CA ASN A 172 6.45 14.73 1.42
C ASN A 172 6.02 15.24 2.81
N GLN A 173 6.16 16.55 3.04
CA GLN A 173 5.90 17.16 4.35
C GLN A 173 4.46 17.00 4.82
N GLU A 174 3.48 17.05 3.92
CA GLU A 174 2.06 16.87 4.27
C GLU A 174 1.80 15.47 4.83
N VAL A 175 2.51 14.45 4.30
CA VAL A 175 2.43 13.07 4.80
C VAL A 175 3.06 12.96 6.18
N VAL A 176 4.23 13.58 6.38
CA VAL A 176 4.90 13.61 7.69
C VAL A 176 4.02 14.29 8.73
N ASP A 177 3.47 15.46 8.40
CA ASP A 177 2.58 16.21 9.30
C ASP A 177 1.35 15.37 9.67
N ARG A 178 0.75 14.68 8.69
CA ARG A 178 -0.38 13.78 8.93
C ARG A 178 -0.01 12.59 9.83
N ALA A 179 1.17 12.00 9.63
CA ALA A 179 1.66 10.92 10.49
C ALA A 179 1.88 11.39 11.93
N ILE A 180 2.44 12.60 12.11
CA ILE A 180 2.62 13.22 13.43
C ILE A 180 1.25 13.45 14.14
N GLU A 181 0.24 13.93 13.40
CA GLU A 181 -1.11 14.11 13.97
C GLU A 181 -1.73 12.78 14.43
N ILE A 182 -1.61 11.73 13.63
CA ILE A 182 -2.09 10.38 14.01
C ILE A 182 -1.30 9.89 15.23
N GLY A 183 0.01 10.10 15.25
CA GLY A 183 0.88 9.72 16.36
C GLY A 183 0.47 10.33 17.70
N LYS A 184 -0.12 11.54 17.72
CA LYS A 184 -0.66 12.15 18.95
C LYS A 184 -1.79 11.32 19.57
N GLU A 185 -2.59 10.65 18.75
CA GLU A 185 -3.71 9.82 19.19
C GLU A 185 -3.24 8.44 19.69
N THR A 186 -2.23 7.88 19.04
CA THR A 186 -1.72 6.53 19.33
C THR A 186 -0.56 6.51 20.33
N GLY A 187 0.07 7.65 20.58
CA GLY A 187 1.29 7.78 21.38
C GLY A 187 2.59 7.52 20.61
N ALA A 188 2.50 7.17 19.33
CA ALA A 188 3.65 6.90 18.48
C ALA A 188 4.33 8.20 17.99
N LYS A 189 5.64 8.11 17.74
CA LYS A 189 6.48 9.24 17.33
C LYS A 189 7.06 9.05 15.95
N ILE A 190 7.19 10.17 15.22
CA ILE A 190 7.96 10.26 13.99
C ILE A 190 9.22 11.04 14.30
N ILE A 191 10.38 10.45 13.97
CA ILE A 191 11.70 11.05 14.23
C ILE A 191 12.48 11.08 12.92
N ALA A 192 12.86 12.28 12.48
CA ALA A 192 13.65 12.49 11.27
C ALA A 192 15.12 12.72 11.63
N THR A 193 16.02 12.18 10.85
CA THR A 193 17.47 12.45 10.91
C THR A 193 18.08 12.34 9.51
N ASN A 194 19.29 12.87 9.32
CA ASN A 194 20.07 12.62 8.10
C ASN A 194 21.22 11.62 8.35
N ASP A 195 21.37 11.15 9.60
CA ASP A 195 22.39 10.16 9.97
C ASP A 195 21.77 8.74 9.97
N PRO A 196 22.15 7.86 9.02
CA PRO A 196 21.64 6.51 8.97
C PRO A 196 22.06 5.67 10.19
N VAL A 197 23.22 5.95 10.80
CA VAL A 197 23.67 5.24 12.01
C VAL A 197 22.77 5.60 13.18
N GLU A 198 22.43 6.87 13.32
CA GLU A 198 21.47 7.33 14.32
C GLU A 198 20.07 6.71 14.10
N ALA A 199 19.63 6.61 12.83
CA ALA A 199 18.33 6.06 12.53
C ALA A 199 18.19 4.59 12.94
N VAL A 200 19.24 3.78 12.74
CA VAL A 200 19.19 2.33 13.03
C VAL A 200 19.57 1.98 14.48
N SER A 201 20.09 2.95 15.25
CA SER A 201 20.45 2.72 16.65
C SER A 201 19.19 2.36 17.46
N ASP A 202 19.23 1.23 18.17
CA ASP A 202 18.14 0.70 18.99
C ASP A 202 16.85 0.37 18.19
N ALA A 203 16.95 0.21 16.88
CA ALA A 203 15.82 -0.18 16.04
C ALA A 203 15.42 -1.65 16.28
N GLY A 204 14.14 -1.89 16.42
CA GLY A 204 13.57 -3.23 16.43
C GLY A 204 13.49 -3.84 15.04
N VAL A 205 13.30 -2.99 14.03
CA VAL A 205 13.25 -3.33 12.60
C VAL A 205 14.01 -2.29 11.80
N ILE A 206 14.82 -2.73 10.85
CA ILE A 206 15.50 -1.87 9.87
C ILE A 206 14.88 -2.17 8.51
N TYR A 207 14.40 -1.11 7.86
CA TYR A 207 13.78 -1.18 6.55
C TYR A 207 14.53 -0.29 5.55
N THR A 208 14.71 -0.79 4.35
CA THR A 208 15.26 -0.03 3.23
C THR A 208 14.61 -0.53 1.93
N ASP A 209 14.51 0.34 0.95
CA ASP A 209 14.10 0.04 -0.42
C ASP A 209 15.26 0.39 -1.38
N ILE A 210 15.00 0.51 -2.67
CA ILE A 210 15.99 1.01 -3.62
C ILE A 210 16.45 2.41 -3.23
N PHE A 211 17.75 2.68 -3.32
CA PHE A 211 18.32 3.97 -2.89
C PHE A 211 17.94 5.16 -3.79
N VAL A 212 17.49 4.88 -5.02
CA VAL A 212 16.94 5.90 -5.93
C VAL A 212 15.67 5.32 -6.53
N SER A 213 14.54 5.86 -6.09
CA SER A 213 13.23 5.45 -6.57
C SER A 213 13.07 5.80 -8.05
N MET A 214 12.50 4.90 -8.81
CA MET A 214 12.03 5.16 -10.17
C MET A 214 10.67 5.87 -10.07
N GLY A 215 10.69 7.12 -9.57
CA GLY A 215 9.52 7.95 -9.36
C GLY A 215 8.63 8.14 -10.58
#